data_90fc5c527465042313641f4942c1f005
#
_entry.id   90fc5c527465042313641f4942c1f005
#
_cell.length_a   1.000
_cell.length_b   1.000
_cell.length_c   1.000
_cell.angle_alpha   90.00
_cell.angle_beta   90.00
_cell.angle_gamma   90.00
#
_symmetry.space_group_name_H-M   'P 1'
#
loop_
_entity.id
_entity.type
_entity.pdbx_description
1 polymer ?
#
loop_
_entity_poly.entity_id
_entity_poly.type
_entity_poly.pdbx_seq_one_letter_code
_entity_poly.pdbx_strand_id
1 'polypeptide(L)'
;LLLEDQREILLDTPVARWSDDTIGTGRDGTPGALSADPSLGIFRVWSTDGNMLALGSMGDNPSFRLTDRARQDLAAWDPLLFENPFRGCAPKGMPIIMEQPNPMEFVEQGDRILIRMEEYDTVRTIHMSNSPDQNIESSILGHSVGHWESGTLVIHTNRINWRYFNQRGLTQSNAIEIDERF
;
A
#
# COMPACT_ATOMS: atom_id res chain seq x y z
N LEU A 1 7.00 -13.36 -7.83
CA LEU A 1 8.07 -12.43 -8.15
C LEU A 1 7.94 -11.93 -9.56
N LEU A 2 7.79 -10.66 -9.72
CA LEU A 2 7.30 -10.09 -10.96
C LEU A 2 8.36 -9.39 -11.75
N LEU A 3 9.40 -8.90 -11.11
CA LEU A 3 10.39 -8.05 -11.73
C LEU A 3 11.78 -8.49 -11.27
N GLU A 4 12.68 -8.68 -12.21
CA GLU A 4 14.04 -9.12 -11.89
C GLU A 4 14.91 -8.01 -11.26
N ASP A 5 14.57 -6.73 -11.46
CA ASP A 5 15.33 -5.57 -10.96
C ASP A 5 14.46 -4.53 -10.24
N GLN A 6 13.44 -4.96 -9.52
CA GLN A 6 12.42 -4.03 -8.99
C GLN A 6 12.82 -3.19 -7.81
N ARG A 7 13.83 -3.56 -7.04
CA ARG A 7 14.19 -2.77 -5.85
C ARG A 7 14.55 -1.32 -6.17
N GLU A 8 15.20 -1.09 -7.30
CA GLU A 8 15.57 0.28 -7.71
C GLU A 8 14.43 1.04 -8.41
N ILE A 9 13.59 0.35 -9.17
CA ILE A 9 12.52 1.00 -9.95
C ILE A 9 11.36 1.44 -9.04
N LEU A 10 11.04 0.66 -8.02
CA LEU A 10 9.99 1.04 -7.05
C LEU A 10 10.39 2.20 -6.13
N LEU A 11 11.69 2.40 -5.91
CA LEU A 11 12.20 3.53 -5.12
C LEU A 11 12.11 4.86 -5.87
N ASP A 12 12.19 4.85 -7.20
CA ASP A 12 12.15 6.05 -8.05
C ASP A 12 10.75 6.35 -8.61
N THR A 13 9.83 5.41 -8.55
CA THR A 13 8.45 5.67 -8.94
C THR A 13 7.74 6.33 -7.78
N PRO A 14 7.26 7.57 -7.89
CA PRO A 14 6.47 8.17 -6.82
C PRO A 14 5.18 7.38 -6.64
N VAL A 15 5.23 6.38 -5.79
CA VAL A 15 4.05 5.74 -5.23
C VAL A 15 3.24 6.85 -4.57
N ALA A 16 1.95 6.86 -4.82
CA ALA A 16 0.99 7.89 -4.41
C ALA A 16 1.51 8.88 -3.35
N ARG A 17 1.75 10.11 -3.75
CA ARG A 17 2.18 11.14 -2.82
C ARG A 17 1.00 11.49 -1.92
N TRP A 18 1.11 11.11 -0.68
CA TRP A 18 0.26 11.64 0.37
C TRP A 18 0.65 13.09 0.61
N SER A 19 -0.22 14.02 0.27
CA SER A 19 0.07 15.44 0.43
C SER A 19 -0.80 16.05 1.50
N ASP A 20 -0.19 16.87 2.35
CA ASP A 20 -0.91 17.67 3.34
C ASP A 20 -1.90 18.66 2.70
N ASP A 21 -1.67 19.01 1.44
CA ASP A 21 -2.42 20.06 0.75
C ASP A 21 -3.83 19.62 0.36
N THR A 22 -4.11 18.31 0.40
CA THR A 22 -5.42 17.77 0.01
C THR A 22 -6.36 17.50 1.18
N ILE A 23 -5.84 17.50 2.41
CA ILE A 23 -6.67 17.38 3.59
C ILE A 23 -7.42 18.71 3.79
N GLY A 24 -8.69 18.71 3.41
CA GLY A 24 -9.58 19.83 3.68
C GLY A 24 -9.77 20.83 2.56
N THR A 25 -9.45 20.50 1.29
CA THR A 25 -10.02 21.28 0.19
C THR A 25 -11.47 20.85 -0.03
N GLY A 26 -12.39 21.77 0.17
CA GLY A 26 -13.77 21.59 -0.25
C GLY A 26 -13.85 21.33 -1.78
N ARG A 27 -15.00 20.87 -2.25
CA ARG A 27 -15.27 20.66 -3.70
C ARG A 27 -15.03 21.89 -4.57
N ASP A 28 -14.92 23.05 -3.98
CA ASP A 28 -14.69 24.36 -4.59
C ASP A 28 -13.22 24.83 -4.55
N GLY A 29 -12.32 23.98 -4.04
CA GLY A 29 -10.90 24.31 -3.93
C GLY A 29 -10.56 25.28 -2.79
N THR A 30 -11.54 25.62 -1.92
CA THR A 30 -11.24 26.40 -0.72
C THR A 30 -10.51 25.53 0.30
N PRO A 31 -9.47 26.06 0.98
CA PRO A 31 -8.83 25.36 2.08
C PRO A 31 -9.89 25.03 3.12
N GLY A 32 -10.13 23.75 3.37
CA GLY A 32 -11.02 23.32 4.44
C GLY A 32 -10.48 23.83 5.79
N ALA A 33 -11.39 24.06 6.73
CA ALA A 33 -11.05 24.54 8.06
C ALA A 33 -10.24 23.54 8.92
N LEU A 34 -9.80 22.42 8.34
CA LEU A 34 -9.06 21.35 8.98
C LEU A 34 -7.68 21.20 8.30
N SER A 35 -6.88 22.25 8.28
CA SER A 35 -5.44 22.03 8.02
C SER A 35 -4.94 21.15 9.18
N ALA A 36 -4.41 19.97 8.84
CA ALA A 36 -3.84 19.10 9.86
C ALA A 36 -2.76 19.85 10.61
N ASP A 37 -2.77 19.77 11.94
CA ASP A 37 -1.73 20.35 12.76
C ASP A 37 -0.38 19.71 12.40
N PRO A 38 0.60 20.46 11.85
CA PRO A 38 1.89 19.89 11.47
C PRO A 38 2.65 19.26 12.64
N SER A 39 2.33 19.64 13.88
CA SER A 39 2.95 19.06 15.08
C SER A 39 2.60 17.59 15.30
N LEU A 40 1.54 17.09 14.67
CA LEU A 40 1.12 15.69 14.75
C LEU A 40 2.00 14.77 13.89
N GLY A 41 2.83 15.31 13.01
CA GLY A 41 3.64 14.51 12.10
C GLY A 41 2.77 13.60 11.25
N ILE A 42 3.07 12.29 11.22
CA ILE A 42 2.27 11.31 10.49
C ILE A 42 1.01 10.85 11.24
N PHE A 43 0.91 11.11 12.56
CA PHE A 43 -0.17 10.62 13.41
C PHE A 43 -1.44 11.45 13.24
N ARG A 44 -2.03 11.35 12.08
CA ARG A 44 -3.24 12.05 11.66
C ARG A 44 -3.94 11.28 10.54
N VAL A 45 -5.08 11.78 10.12
CA VAL A 45 -5.80 11.24 8.96
C VAL A 45 -5.18 11.80 7.67
N TRP A 46 -4.97 10.91 6.73
CA TRP A 46 -4.46 11.19 5.39
C TRP A 46 -5.45 10.77 4.33
N SER A 47 -5.46 11.44 3.20
CA SER A 47 -6.16 11.02 2.00
C SER A 47 -5.26 11.17 0.79
N THR A 48 -5.54 10.43 -0.28
CA THR A 48 -4.80 10.57 -1.53
C THR A 48 -5.13 11.88 -2.23
N ASP A 49 -4.18 12.41 -2.98
CA ASP A 49 -4.34 13.63 -3.80
C ASP A 49 -5.12 13.39 -5.11
N GLY A 50 -5.78 12.25 -5.27
CA GLY A 50 -6.52 11.87 -6.46
C GLY A 50 -5.68 11.25 -7.59
N ASN A 51 -4.35 11.23 -7.49
CA ASN A 51 -3.46 10.47 -8.39
C ASN A 51 -3.41 8.98 -8.00
N MET A 52 -4.56 8.45 -7.78
CA MET A 52 -4.74 7.06 -7.40
C MET A 52 -4.36 6.13 -8.52
N LEU A 53 -3.80 4.99 -8.17
CA LEU A 53 -3.52 3.89 -9.07
C LEU A 53 -2.19 4.01 -9.84
N ALA A 54 -1.14 4.55 -9.21
CA ALA A 54 0.20 4.47 -9.77
C ALA A 54 0.58 3.01 -10.08
N LEU A 55 0.25 2.07 -9.19
CA LEU A 55 0.42 0.65 -9.44
C LEU A 55 -0.51 0.10 -10.53
N GLY A 56 -1.66 0.72 -10.77
CA GLY A 56 -2.59 0.32 -11.83
C GLY A 56 -2.00 0.42 -13.24
N SER A 57 -1.11 1.36 -13.47
CA SER A 57 -0.47 1.59 -14.77
C SER A 57 0.87 0.86 -14.94
N MET A 58 1.38 0.19 -13.91
CA MET A 58 2.69 -0.46 -13.98
C MET A 58 2.80 -1.49 -15.10
N GLY A 59 1.76 -2.30 -15.32
CA GLY A 59 1.76 -3.29 -16.39
C GLY A 59 1.88 -2.71 -17.79
N ASP A 60 1.49 -1.46 -17.98
CA ASP A 60 1.55 -0.74 -19.25
C ASP A 60 2.85 0.08 -19.42
N ASN A 61 3.66 0.17 -18.37
CA ASN A 61 4.90 0.93 -18.39
C ASN A 61 6.03 0.06 -18.98
N PRO A 62 6.65 0.45 -20.12
CA PRO A 62 7.71 -0.33 -20.76
C PRO A 62 8.98 -0.47 -19.91
N SER A 63 9.14 0.34 -18.87
CA SER A 63 10.25 0.25 -17.92
C SER A 63 10.13 -0.96 -16.99
N PHE A 64 8.94 -1.54 -16.84
CA PHE A 64 8.73 -2.71 -16.01
C PHE A 64 8.97 -4.01 -16.78
N ARG A 65 9.92 -4.79 -16.31
CA ARG A 65 10.22 -6.11 -16.87
C ARG A 65 9.43 -7.17 -16.11
N LEU A 66 8.31 -7.58 -16.67
CA LEU A 66 7.53 -8.68 -16.13
C LEU A 66 8.25 -10.02 -16.40
N THR A 67 8.18 -10.93 -15.43
CA THR A 67 8.54 -12.33 -15.67
C THR A 67 7.59 -12.95 -16.70
N ASP A 68 7.97 -14.06 -17.31
CA ASP A 68 7.12 -14.78 -18.28
C ASP A 68 5.81 -15.22 -17.62
N ARG A 69 5.87 -15.63 -16.37
CA ARG A 69 4.69 -15.99 -15.61
C ARG A 69 3.75 -14.80 -15.40
N ALA A 70 4.27 -13.65 -14.99
CA ALA A 70 3.45 -12.46 -14.80
C ALA A 70 2.78 -12.00 -16.10
N ARG A 71 3.49 -12.11 -17.25
CA ARG A 71 2.91 -11.84 -18.57
C ARG A 71 1.78 -12.81 -18.92
N GLN A 72 1.96 -14.09 -18.63
CA GLN A 72 0.93 -15.10 -18.86
C GLN A 72 -0.29 -14.88 -17.98
N ASP A 73 -0.09 -14.63 -16.70
CA ASP A 73 -1.16 -14.36 -15.75
C ASP A 73 -1.94 -13.09 -16.14
N LEU A 74 -1.24 -12.02 -16.55
CA LEU A 74 -1.85 -10.79 -17.03
C LEU A 74 -2.65 -10.99 -18.32
N ALA A 75 -2.12 -11.76 -19.27
CA ALA A 75 -2.81 -12.08 -20.52
C ALA A 75 -4.04 -12.97 -20.33
N ALA A 76 -4.04 -13.80 -19.29
CA ALA A 76 -5.16 -14.65 -18.91
C ALA A 76 -6.19 -13.95 -18.02
N TRP A 77 -5.91 -12.72 -17.58
CA TRP A 77 -6.79 -11.99 -16.68
C TRP A 77 -8.11 -11.62 -17.33
N ASP A 78 -9.20 -12.03 -16.70
CA ASP A 78 -10.55 -11.62 -17.07
C ASP A 78 -11.22 -10.91 -15.87
N PRO A 79 -11.47 -9.60 -15.96
CA PRO A 79 -12.08 -8.85 -14.87
C PRO A 79 -13.53 -9.28 -14.59
N LEU A 80 -14.14 -10.05 -15.47
CA LEU A 80 -15.52 -10.52 -15.33
C LEU A 80 -15.63 -11.88 -14.62
N LEU A 81 -14.51 -12.56 -14.39
CA LEU A 81 -14.54 -13.83 -13.68
C LEU A 81 -15.04 -13.65 -12.25
N PHE A 82 -15.82 -14.62 -11.81
CA PHE A 82 -16.41 -14.63 -10.45
C PHE A 82 -15.35 -14.60 -9.35
N GLU A 83 -14.21 -15.21 -9.59
CA GLU A 83 -13.09 -15.28 -8.63
C GLU A 83 -12.26 -13.99 -8.55
N ASN A 84 -12.62 -12.95 -9.29
CA ASN A 84 -11.94 -11.67 -9.22
C ASN A 84 -12.18 -11.01 -7.85
N PRO A 85 -11.16 -10.88 -6.98
CA PRO A 85 -11.33 -10.35 -5.63
C PRO A 85 -11.72 -8.86 -5.61
N PHE A 86 -11.52 -8.15 -6.73
CA PHE A 86 -11.90 -6.74 -6.84
C PHE A 86 -13.39 -6.54 -7.15
N ARG A 87 -14.11 -7.60 -7.47
CA ARG A 87 -15.57 -7.57 -7.67
C ARG A 87 -16.37 -7.84 -6.40
N GLY A 88 -15.72 -8.39 -5.38
CA GLY A 88 -16.35 -8.71 -4.09
C GLY A 88 -16.29 -7.55 -3.10
N CYS A 89 -17.14 -7.62 -2.08
CA CYS A 89 -17.09 -6.73 -0.94
C CYS A 89 -16.10 -7.28 0.11
N ALA A 90 -14.82 -7.31 -0.24
CA ALA A 90 -13.77 -7.80 0.65
C ALA A 90 -12.58 -6.83 0.65
N PRO A 91 -11.89 -6.69 1.78
CA PRO A 91 -10.69 -5.86 1.85
C PRO A 91 -9.63 -6.38 0.90
N LYS A 92 -8.87 -5.45 0.32
CA LYS A 92 -7.74 -5.78 -0.54
C LYS A 92 -6.49 -6.03 0.29
N GLY A 93 -5.53 -6.72 -0.28
CA GLY A 93 -4.24 -6.96 0.35
C GLY A 93 -3.15 -5.99 -0.12
N MET A 94 -1.94 -6.17 0.43
CA MET A 94 -0.76 -5.39 0.04
C MET A 94 -0.27 -5.77 -1.37
N PRO A 95 0.23 -4.80 -2.16
CA PRO A 95 0.34 -3.37 -1.86
C PRO A 95 -0.91 -2.56 -2.17
N ILE A 96 -1.86 -3.11 -2.92
CA ILE A 96 -2.98 -2.39 -3.53
C ILE A 96 -3.88 -1.67 -2.50
N ILE A 97 -3.97 -2.17 -1.27
CA ILE A 97 -4.76 -1.52 -0.22
C ILE A 97 -4.22 -0.13 0.15
N MET A 98 -2.91 0.08 0.02
CA MET A 98 -2.26 1.37 0.30
C MET A 98 -2.53 2.43 -0.77
N GLU A 99 -3.09 2.03 -1.92
CA GLU A 99 -3.42 2.92 -3.03
C GLU A 99 -4.91 3.23 -3.15
N GLN A 100 -5.70 2.76 -2.20
CA GLN A 100 -7.13 3.02 -2.26
C GLN A 100 -7.43 4.49 -1.95
N PRO A 101 -8.53 5.04 -2.51
CA PRO A 101 -8.90 6.45 -2.31
C PRO A 101 -9.40 6.77 -0.91
N ASN A 102 -9.55 5.75 -0.11
CA ASN A 102 -10.14 5.85 1.20
C ASN A 102 -9.15 6.50 2.18
N PRO A 103 -9.61 7.36 3.09
CA PRO A 103 -8.77 7.91 4.14
C PRO A 103 -8.09 6.83 4.98
N MET A 104 -6.88 7.14 5.45
CA MET A 104 -6.19 6.32 6.43
C MET A 104 -5.66 7.17 7.57
N GLU A 105 -5.55 6.57 8.74
CA GLU A 105 -5.07 7.21 9.96
C GLU A 105 -3.90 6.42 10.54
N PHE A 106 -2.82 7.12 10.88
CA PHE A 106 -1.72 6.54 11.64
C PHE A 106 -1.96 6.80 13.13
N VAL A 107 -1.94 5.74 13.93
CA VAL A 107 -2.16 5.80 15.39
C VAL A 107 -1.01 5.13 16.10
N GLU A 108 -0.33 5.87 16.97
CA GLU A 108 0.69 5.31 17.86
C GLU A 108 0.01 4.52 19.00
N GLN A 109 0.47 3.27 19.21
CA GLN A 109 -0.06 2.42 20.26
C GLN A 109 1.07 1.61 20.92
N GLY A 110 1.79 2.24 21.82
CA GLY A 110 2.88 1.61 22.55
C GLY A 110 4.03 1.19 21.63
N ASP A 111 4.26 -0.12 21.50
CA ASP A 111 5.30 -0.71 20.65
C ASP A 111 4.85 -0.95 19.19
N ARG A 112 3.74 -0.35 18.79
CA ARG A 112 3.12 -0.52 17.47
C ARG A 112 2.65 0.80 16.91
N ILE A 113 2.59 0.86 15.58
CA ILE A 113 1.83 1.87 14.85
C ILE A 113 0.72 1.13 14.11
N LEU A 114 -0.51 1.60 14.27
CA LEU A 114 -1.65 1.10 13.52
C LEU A 114 -1.89 2.02 12.34
N ILE A 115 -2.07 1.46 11.14
CA ILE A 115 -2.61 2.17 10.00
C ILE A 115 -4.05 1.71 9.85
N ARG A 116 -4.98 2.57 10.24
CA ARG A 116 -6.43 2.34 10.16
C ARG A 116 -6.93 2.88 8.84
N MET A 117 -7.56 2.05 8.04
CA MET A 117 -8.05 2.40 6.72
C MET A 117 -9.57 2.33 6.73
N GLU A 118 -10.23 3.34 6.14
CA GLU A 118 -11.69 3.36 6.03
C GLU A 118 -12.20 2.19 5.17
N GLU A 119 -11.37 1.70 4.23
CA GLU A 119 -11.73 0.55 3.42
C GLU A 119 -11.94 -0.70 4.28
N TYR A 120 -13.21 -1.07 4.49
CA TYR A 120 -13.66 -2.22 5.29
C TYR A 120 -13.13 -2.24 6.73
N ASP A 121 -12.95 -1.08 7.35
CA ASP A 121 -12.37 -0.94 8.70
C ASP A 121 -11.05 -1.71 8.86
N THR A 122 -10.25 -1.76 7.79
CA THR A 122 -9.02 -2.52 7.76
C THR A 122 -7.97 -1.88 8.66
N VAL A 123 -7.30 -2.71 9.47
CA VAL A 123 -6.22 -2.25 10.35
C VAL A 123 -4.94 -3.01 10.02
N ARG A 124 -3.90 -2.28 9.62
CA ARG A 124 -2.55 -2.81 9.44
C ARG A 124 -1.70 -2.47 10.65
N THR A 125 -1.06 -3.48 11.24
CA THR A 125 -0.19 -3.31 12.41
C THR A 125 1.26 -3.26 11.97
N ILE A 126 1.97 -2.22 12.37
CA ILE A 126 3.41 -2.07 12.20
C ILE A 126 4.07 -2.32 13.55
N HIS A 127 4.88 -3.35 13.66
CA HIS A 127 5.62 -3.68 14.87
C HIS A 127 6.91 -2.85 14.95
N MET A 128 7.05 -2.02 15.97
CA MET A 128 8.19 -1.11 16.13
C MET A 128 9.36 -1.75 16.88
N SER A 129 9.21 -2.96 17.33
CA SER A 129 10.27 -3.76 17.96
C SER A 129 10.59 -4.97 17.10
N ASN A 130 11.88 -5.23 16.89
CA ASN A 130 12.37 -6.45 16.27
C ASN A 130 12.18 -7.65 17.21
N SER A 131 10.94 -8.01 17.52
CA SER A 131 10.67 -9.30 18.14
C SER A 131 10.68 -10.35 17.04
N PRO A 132 11.64 -11.29 17.01
CA PRO A 132 11.65 -12.36 16.02
C PRO A 132 10.58 -13.39 16.41
N ASP A 133 9.32 -13.05 16.20
CA ASP A 133 8.28 -14.04 16.32
C ASP A 133 8.35 -14.96 15.09
N GLN A 134 8.91 -16.15 15.30
CA GLN A 134 9.16 -17.11 14.21
C GLN A 134 7.88 -17.76 13.67
N ASN A 135 6.76 -17.60 14.34
CA ASN A 135 5.49 -18.28 14.05
C ASN A 135 4.41 -17.34 13.48
N ILE A 136 4.78 -16.24 12.85
CA ILE A 136 3.80 -15.32 12.25
C ILE A 136 3.22 -15.95 10.99
N GLU A 137 1.90 -16.10 10.95
CA GLU A 137 1.19 -16.57 9.78
C GLU A 137 1.15 -15.50 8.67
N SER A 138 1.11 -15.98 7.43
CA SER A 138 0.93 -15.09 6.27
C SER A 138 -0.49 -14.52 6.26
N SER A 139 -0.62 -13.25 5.91
CA SER A 139 -1.92 -12.57 5.79
C SER A 139 -1.98 -11.74 4.52
N ILE A 140 -3.17 -11.26 4.16
CA ILE A 140 -3.31 -10.36 3.00
C ILE A 140 -2.56 -9.04 3.19
N LEU A 141 -2.36 -8.59 4.43
CA LEU A 141 -1.60 -7.38 4.77
C LEU A 141 -0.11 -7.66 5.04
N GLY A 142 0.27 -8.95 5.12
CA GLY A 142 1.61 -9.36 5.48
C GLY A 142 1.94 -9.14 6.95
N HIS A 143 3.23 -9.20 7.24
CA HIS A 143 3.82 -8.84 8.53
C HIS A 143 4.74 -7.64 8.33
N SER A 144 4.46 -6.55 9.04
CA SER A 144 5.17 -5.28 8.90
C SER A 144 5.98 -4.96 10.15
N VAL A 145 7.26 -4.68 9.96
CA VAL A 145 8.16 -4.20 11.02
C VAL A 145 8.65 -2.81 10.64
N GLY A 146 8.59 -1.88 11.57
CA GLY A 146 8.97 -0.49 11.34
C GLY A 146 10.06 -0.01 12.30
N HIS A 147 10.75 1.03 11.87
CA HIS A 147 11.67 1.79 12.71
C HIS A 147 11.76 3.23 12.22
N TRP A 148 12.26 4.12 13.08
CA TRP A 148 12.46 5.52 12.74
C TRP A 148 13.88 5.78 12.25
N GLU A 149 14.01 6.44 11.10
CA GLU A 149 15.27 6.94 10.56
C GLU A 149 15.17 8.46 10.34
N SER A 150 15.81 9.24 11.19
CA SER A 150 15.88 10.71 11.04
C SER A 150 14.52 11.38 10.80
N GLY A 151 13.48 10.91 11.47
CA GLY A 151 12.12 11.47 11.36
C GLY A 151 11.26 10.80 10.27
N THR A 152 11.81 9.86 9.52
CA THR A 152 11.09 9.04 8.54
C THR A 152 10.73 7.70 9.15
N LEU A 153 9.49 7.28 9.06
CA LEU A 153 9.07 5.92 9.39
C LEU A 153 9.42 5.01 8.22
N VAL A 154 10.31 4.06 8.46
CA VAL A 154 10.68 3.01 7.50
C VAL A 154 9.99 1.73 7.89
N ILE A 155 9.29 1.11 6.96
CA ILE A 155 8.53 -0.12 7.17
C ILE A 155 9.01 -1.18 6.19
N HIS A 156 9.30 -2.36 6.69
CA HIS A 156 9.54 -3.56 5.89
C HIS A 156 8.40 -4.55 6.09
N THR A 157 7.81 -5.02 4.99
CA THR A 157 6.68 -5.96 5.01
C THR A 157 6.98 -7.19 4.18
N ASN A 158 6.75 -8.33 4.78
CA ASN A 158 6.87 -9.65 4.14
C ASN A 158 5.67 -10.54 4.50
N ARG A 159 5.71 -11.85 4.13
CA ARG A 159 4.65 -12.83 4.42
C ARG A 159 3.26 -12.40 3.91
N ILE A 160 3.25 -11.73 2.75
CA ILE A 160 2.02 -11.29 2.12
C ILE A 160 1.39 -12.49 1.39
N ASN A 161 0.18 -12.84 1.80
CA ASN A 161 -0.64 -13.87 1.16
C ASN A 161 -1.78 -13.21 0.36
N TRP A 162 -1.39 -12.44 -0.65
CA TRP A 162 -2.28 -11.76 -1.57
C TRP A 162 -1.76 -11.91 -2.98
N ARG A 163 -2.61 -12.35 -3.90
CA ARG A 163 -2.19 -12.75 -5.25
C ARG A 163 -1.90 -11.57 -6.19
N TYR A 164 -2.59 -10.45 -6.02
CA TYR A 164 -2.59 -9.41 -7.03
C TYR A 164 -1.75 -8.21 -6.61
N PHE A 165 -0.88 -7.79 -7.52
CA PHE A 165 -0.08 -6.58 -7.35
C PHE A 165 -0.90 -5.33 -7.65
N ASN A 166 -1.81 -5.40 -8.63
CA ASN A 166 -2.68 -4.30 -9.01
C ASN A 166 -4.09 -4.78 -9.40
N GLN A 167 -4.98 -3.83 -9.67
CA GLN A 167 -6.38 -4.11 -10.02
C GLN A 167 -6.57 -4.63 -11.45
N ARG A 168 -5.51 -4.67 -12.27
CA ARG A 168 -5.54 -5.13 -13.67
C ARG A 168 -5.06 -6.57 -13.83
N GLY A 169 -5.00 -7.33 -12.74
CA GLY A 169 -4.65 -8.74 -12.77
C GLY A 169 -3.16 -9.05 -12.81
N LEU A 170 -2.30 -8.06 -12.65
CA LEU A 170 -0.89 -8.30 -12.46
C LEU A 170 -0.68 -9.06 -11.14
N THR A 171 -0.09 -10.24 -11.22
CA THR A 171 0.09 -11.09 -10.05
C THR A 171 1.43 -10.88 -9.37
N GLN A 172 1.49 -11.23 -8.10
CA GLN A 172 2.68 -11.28 -7.28
C GLN A 172 2.85 -12.66 -6.64
N SER A 173 4.05 -12.98 -6.18
CA SER A 173 4.31 -14.21 -5.43
C SER A 173 4.26 -13.96 -3.93
N ASN A 174 4.13 -15.04 -3.15
CA ASN A 174 4.21 -14.97 -1.68
C ASN A 174 5.62 -14.62 -1.15
N ALA A 175 6.61 -14.53 -2.03
CA ALA A 175 7.97 -14.10 -1.72
C ALA A 175 8.17 -12.58 -1.90
N ILE A 176 7.09 -11.84 -2.18
CA ILE A 176 7.17 -10.37 -2.28
C ILE A 176 7.56 -9.78 -0.92
N GLU A 177 8.43 -8.81 -0.97
CA GLU A 177 8.80 -7.94 0.15
C GLU A 177 8.57 -6.49 -0.27
N ILE A 178 8.13 -5.65 0.65
CA ILE A 178 7.79 -4.25 0.39
C ILE A 178 8.50 -3.39 1.43
N ASP A 179 9.25 -2.41 0.96
CA ASP A 179 9.85 -1.37 1.78
C ASP A 179 9.11 -0.05 1.52
N GLU A 180 8.65 0.60 2.60
CA GLU A 180 7.89 1.85 2.55
C GLU A 180 8.57 2.90 3.42
N ARG A 181 8.41 4.17 3.06
CA ARG A 181 8.95 5.31 3.80
C ARG A 181 7.90 6.42 3.88
N PHE A 182 7.61 6.87 5.10
CA PHE A 182 6.64 7.91 5.41
C PHE A 182 7.25 9.07 6.16
#